data_86896958b7412786f3d203ddafbb9a41
#
_entry.id   86896958b7412786f3d203ddafbb9a41
#
_cell.length_a   1.000
_cell.length_b   1.000
_cell.length_c   1.000
_cell.angle_alpha   90.00
_cell.angle_beta   90.00
_cell.angle_gamma   90.00
#
_symmetry.space_group_name_H-M   'P 1'
#
loop_
_entity.id
_entity.type
_entity.pdbx_description
1 polymer ?
#
loop_
_entity_poly.entity_id
_entity_poly.type
_entity_poly.pdbx_seq_one_letter_code
_entity_poly.pdbx_strand_id
1 'polypeptide(L)'
;MVSSPYTRAMQTAQIISRETGIRVEVDIDLHEWIPDQNNQYETSEESFALAREFTKFKGEYPPGEKMKWESLTSMRQRMRRVADRYADYDKVILVGHGMVFRCLTYIETMRPAEIIECTYQKGQAECEYSFT
;
A
#
# COMPACT_ATOMS: atom_id res chain seq x y z
N MET A 1 2.82 10.45 12.79
CA MET A 1 1.89 9.70 11.90
C MET A 1 2.20 10.05 10.46
N VAL A 2 2.20 9.09 9.58
CA VAL A 2 2.53 9.26 8.15
C VAL A 2 1.34 8.79 7.32
N SER A 3 0.92 9.59 6.35
CA SER A 3 -0.24 9.30 5.49
C SER A 3 0.14 9.19 4.03
N SER A 4 -0.57 8.32 3.33
CA SER A 4 -0.65 8.36 1.87
C SER A 4 -1.13 9.74 1.39
N PRO A 5 -0.69 10.19 0.20
CA PRO A 5 -1.15 11.46 -0.37
C PRO A 5 -2.60 11.43 -0.86
N TYR A 6 -3.24 10.26 -0.95
CA TYR A 6 -4.60 10.15 -1.45
C TYR A 6 -5.60 10.77 -0.48
N THR A 7 -6.57 11.52 -1.02
CA THR A 7 -7.56 12.29 -0.24
C THR A 7 -8.25 11.44 0.83
N ARG A 8 -8.68 10.23 0.51
CA ARG A 8 -9.36 9.33 1.47
C ARG A 8 -8.49 8.96 2.66
N ALA A 9 -7.18 8.75 2.46
CA ALA A 9 -6.23 8.48 3.53
C ALA A 9 -5.93 9.75 4.34
N MET A 10 -5.75 10.87 3.68
CA MET A 10 -5.53 12.17 4.33
C MET A 10 -6.71 12.58 5.21
N GLN A 11 -7.94 12.33 4.79
CA GLN A 11 -9.14 12.60 5.60
C GLN A 11 -9.12 11.78 6.89
N THR A 12 -8.82 10.49 6.81
CA THR A 12 -8.67 9.61 7.98
C THR A 12 -7.54 10.10 8.89
N ALA A 13 -6.37 10.40 8.32
CA ALA A 13 -5.21 10.88 9.08
C ALA A 13 -5.50 12.20 9.80
N GLN A 14 -6.23 13.12 9.19
CA GLN A 14 -6.61 14.40 9.80
C GLN A 14 -7.58 14.20 10.98
N ILE A 15 -8.50 13.27 10.89
CA ILE A 15 -9.39 12.94 12.01
C ILE A 15 -8.57 12.38 13.17
N ILE A 16 -7.69 11.42 12.92
CA ILE A 16 -6.80 10.85 13.96
C ILE A 16 -5.92 11.95 14.58
N SER A 17 -5.34 12.81 13.75
CA SER A 17 -4.50 13.92 14.21
C SER A 17 -5.25 14.86 15.14
N ARG A 18 -6.47 15.22 14.78
CA ARG A 18 -7.32 16.09 15.61
C ARG A 18 -7.64 15.47 16.97
N GLU A 19 -7.94 14.18 17.00
CA GLU A 19 -8.31 13.48 18.24
C GLU A 19 -7.10 13.15 19.14
N THR A 20 -5.92 12.98 18.54
CA THR A 20 -4.72 12.54 19.29
C THR A 20 -3.67 13.64 19.50
N GLY A 21 -3.74 14.72 18.74
CA GLY A 21 -2.69 15.76 18.70
C GLY A 21 -1.43 15.34 17.93
N ILE A 22 -1.39 14.15 17.33
CA ILE A 22 -0.23 13.67 16.56
C ILE A 22 -0.21 14.33 15.18
N ARG A 23 0.91 14.96 14.84
CA ARG A 23 1.07 15.60 13.53
C ARG A 23 1.07 14.59 12.39
N VAL A 24 0.46 14.98 11.27
CA VAL A 24 0.47 14.21 10.02
C VAL A 24 1.63 14.68 9.15
N GLU A 25 2.41 13.73 8.68
CA GLU A 25 3.35 13.89 7.58
C GLU A 25 2.84 13.09 6.38
N VAL A 26 3.15 13.52 5.18
CA VAL A 26 2.75 12.84 3.94
C VAL A 26 3.96 12.17 3.32
N ASP A 27 3.82 10.88 3.01
CA ASP A 27 4.81 10.14 2.24
C ASP A 27 4.17 9.68 0.92
N ILE A 28 4.70 10.19 -0.19
CA ILE A 28 4.14 9.90 -1.51
C ILE A 28 4.24 8.41 -1.85
N ASP A 29 5.24 7.71 -1.35
CA ASP A 29 5.43 6.27 -1.57
C ASP A 29 4.39 5.40 -0.86
N LEU A 30 3.54 5.97 0.01
CA LEU A 30 2.38 5.30 0.63
C LEU A 30 1.13 5.26 -0.27
N HIS A 31 1.21 5.77 -1.50
CA HIS A 31 0.08 5.67 -2.44
C HIS A 31 -0.35 4.21 -2.66
N GLU A 32 -1.61 4.00 -3.04
CA GLU A 32 -2.13 2.65 -3.31
C GLU A 32 -1.46 2.05 -4.55
N TRP A 33 -1.64 0.75 -4.74
CA TRP A 33 -1.28 0.06 -5.97
C TRP A 33 -1.75 0.83 -7.21
N ILE A 34 -0.90 0.89 -8.24
CA ILE A 34 -1.18 1.62 -9.48
C ILE A 34 -1.75 0.66 -10.52
N PRO A 35 -3.04 0.81 -10.89
CA PRO A 35 -3.68 -0.04 -11.90
C PRO A 35 -3.09 0.14 -13.31
N ASP A 36 -2.70 1.35 -13.65
CA ASP A 36 -2.07 1.68 -14.92
C ASP A 36 -0.99 2.74 -14.70
N GLN A 37 0.26 2.37 -14.94
CA GLN A 37 1.41 3.25 -14.74
C GLN A 37 1.39 4.49 -15.65
N ASN A 38 0.59 4.47 -16.72
CA ASN A 38 0.38 5.62 -17.61
C ASN A 38 -0.90 6.41 -17.25
N ASN A 39 -1.63 6.01 -16.20
CA ASN A 39 -2.91 6.62 -15.79
C ASN A 39 -3.94 6.69 -16.92
N GLN A 40 -4.04 5.66 -17.76
CA GLN A 40 -4.93 5.61 -18.92
C GLN A 40 -6.25 4.88 -18.65
N TYR A 41 -6.67 4.77 -17.41
CA TYR A 41 -7.99 4.27 -17.07
C TYR A 41 -8.92 5.43 -16.71
N GLU A 42 -10.16 5.35 -17.18
CA GLU A 42 -11.16 6.41 -16.98
C GLU A 42 -12.23 6.02 -15.96
N THR A 43 -12.40 4.73 -15.71
CA THR A 43 -13.47 4.22 -14.86
C THR A 43 -12.95 3.31 -13.75
N SER A 44 -13.73 3.23 -12.67
CA SER A 44 -13.46 2.27 -11.58
C SER A 44 -13.55 0.82 -12.07
N GLU A 45 -14.40 0.54 -13.05
CA GLU A 45 -14.54 -0.80 -13.63
C GLU A 45 -13.27 -1.25 -14.35
N GLU A 46 -12.62 -0.36 -15.11
CA GLU A 46 -11.32 -0.63 -15.74
C GLU A 46 -10.25 -0.90 -14.68
N SER A 47 -10.21 -0.12 -13.61
CA SER A 47 -9.30 -0.34 -12.50
C SER A 47 -9.52 -1.70 -11.82
N PHE A 48 -10.77 -2.11 -11.62
CA PHE A 48 -11.10 -3.43 -11.08
C PHE A 48 -10.74 -4.57 -12.04
N ALA A 49 -10.86 -4.36 -13.35
CA ALA A 49 -10.43 -5.36 -14.34
C ALA A 49 -8.91 -5.58 -14.25
N LEU A 50 -8.12 -4.52 -14.14
CA LEU A 50 -6.68 -4.59 -13.96
C LEU A 50 -6.28 -5.24 -12.62
N ALA A 51 -7.04 -5.01 -11.56
CA ALA A 51 -6.84 -5.68 -10.28
C ALA A 51 -7.11 -7.21 -10.36
N ARG A 52 -8.09 -7.62 -11.15
CA ARG A 52 -8.33 -9.04 -11.43
C ARG A 52 -7.18 -9.67 -12.22
N GLU A 53 -6.61 -8.95 -13.18
CA GLU A 53 -5.39 -9.41 -13.88
C GLU A 53 -4.22 -9.57 -12.91
N PHE A 54 -3.94 -8.57 -12.10
CA PHE A 54 -2.92 -8.62 -11.06
C PHE A 54 -3.08 -9.87 -10.20
N THR A 55 -4.29 -10.15 -9.73
CA THR A 55 -4.59 -11.34 -8.93
C THR A 55 -4.38 -12.64 -9.71
N LYS A 56 -4.85 -12.70 -10.95
CA LYS A 56 -4.71 -13.86 -11.84
C LYS A 56 -3.25 -14.23 -12.07
N PHE A 57 -2.39 -13.24 -12.27
CA PHE A 57 -0.96 -13.44 -12.52
C PHE A 57 -0.11 -13.37 -11.24
N LYS A 58 -0.75 -13.41 -10.05
CA LYS A 58 -0.05 -13.36 -8.76
C LYS A 58 0.91 -12.17 -8.62
N GLY A 59 0.49 -11.03 -9.17
CA GLY A 59 1.20 -9.76 -9.07
C GLY A 59 2.43 -9.61 -9.96
N GLU A 60 2.73 -10.57 -10.81
CA GLU A 60 3.90 -10.52 -11.68
C GLU A 60 3.53 -10.64 -13.15
N TYR A 61 4.35 -10.06 -14.02
CA TYR A 61 4.17 -10.14 -15.46
C TYR A 61 4.56 -11.50 -16.00
N PRO A 62 3.74 -12.13 -16.87
CA PRO A 62 4.21 -13.26 -17.65
C PRO A 62 5.40 -12.85 -18.53
N PRO A 63 6.38 -13.75 -18.75
CA PRO A 63 7.52 -13.46 -19.61
C PRO A 63 7.08 -13.00 -21.01
N GLY A 64 7.63 -11.88 -21.46
CA GLY A 64 7.37 -11.32 -22.79
C GLY A 64 6.12 -10.44 -22.92
N GLU A 65 5.32 -10.29 -21.88
CA GLU A 65 4.16 -9.39 -21.88
C GLU A 65 4.46 -8.08 -21.15
N LYS A 66 4.08 -6.96 -21.77
CA LYS A 66 4.05 -5.65 -21.11
C LYS A 66 2.70 -5.47 -20.44
N MET A 67 2.70 -5.56 -19.14
CA MET A 67 1.54 -5.27 -18.32
C MET A 67 1.52 -3.80 -17.89
N LYS A 68 0.33 -3.24 -17.68
CA LYS A 68 0.16 -1.82 -17.36
C LYS A 68 0.32 -1.52 -15.88
N TRP A 69 -0.06 -2.45 -15.02
CA TRP A 69 -0.13 -2.24 -13.57
C TRP A 69 1.22 -2.38 -12.86
N GLU A 70 1.29 -1.82 -11.68
CA GLU A 70 2.44 -1.96 -10.79
C GLU A 70 2.58 -3.43 -10.34
N SER A 71 3.76 -4.04 -10.55
CA SER A 71 4.02 -5.41 -10.12
C SER A 71 4.12 -5.52 -8.59
N LEU A 72 3.87 -6.72 -8.06
CA LEU A 72 4.05 -7.01 -6.64
C LEU A 72 5.50 -6.75 -6.20
N THR A 73 6.47 -7.14 -7.03
CA THR A 73 7.90 -6.87 -6.76
C THR A 73 8.16 -5.37 -6.61
N SER A 74 7.65 -4.55 -7.52
CA SER A 74 7.79 -3.09 -7.45
C SER A 74 7.11 -2.51 -6.21
N MET A 75 5.89 -2.95 -5.92
CA MET A 75 5.13 -2.52 -4.76
C MET A 75 5.84 -2.89 -3.44
N ARG A 76 6.36 -4.12 -3.33
CA ARG A 76 7.15 -4.57 -2.17
C ARG A 76 8.41 -3.75 -1.97
N GLN A 77 9.15 -3.46 -3.04
CA GLN A 77 10.36 -2.62 -2.95
C GLN A 77 10.01 -1.20 -2.48
N ARG A 78 8.94 -0.62 -2.99
CA ARG A 78 8.45 0.70 -2.58
C ARG A 78 8.05 0.71 -1.11
N MET A 79 7.25 -0.25 -0.67
CA MET A 79 6.80 -0.34 0.72
C MET A 79 7.94 -0.64 1.70
N ARG A 80 8.94 -1.42 1.27
CA ARG A 80 10.15 -1.63 2.07
C ARG A 80 10.90 -0.31 2.30
N ARG A 81 11.06 0.52 1.26
CA ARG A 81 11.69 1.85 1.43
C ARG A 81 10.92 2.73 2.41
N VAL A 82 9.59 2.69 2.37
CA VAL A 82 8.76 3.41 3.34
C VAL A 82 9.01 2.89 4.76
N ALA A 83 8.91 1.58 4.97
CA ALA A 83 9.08 0.98 6.29
C ALA A 83 10.50 1.23 6.85
N ASP A 84 11.54 1.12 6.02
CA ASP A 84 12.93 1.39 6.41
C ASP A 84 13.13 2.85 6.84
N ARG A 85 12.43 3.78 6.17
CA ARG A 85 12.49 5.22 6.46
C ARG A 85 12.03 5.56 7.87
N TYR A 86 11.09 4.77 8.40
CA TYR A 86 10.49 4.99 9.72
C TYR A 86 10.83 3.91 10.76
N ALA A 87 11.70 2.97 10.43
CA ALA A 87 12.02 1.82 11.28
C ALA A 87 12.72 2.17 12.61
N ASP A 88 13.33 3.34 12.70
CA ASP A 88 14.05 3.79 13.90
C ASP A 88 13.11 4.44 14.95
N TYR A 89 11.85 4.65 14.64
CA TYR A 89 10.86 5.11 15.61
C TYR A 89 10.28 3.93 16.40
N ASP A 90 10.02 4.13 17.69
CA ASP A 90 9.42 3.10 18.54
C ASP A 90 8.03 2.68 18.04
N LYS A 91 7.23 3.66 17.65
CA LYS A 91 5.88 3.44 17.08
C LYS A 91 5.60 4.43 15.95
N VAL A 92 5.03 3.94 14.89
CA VAL A 92 4.60 4.75 13.74
C VAL A 92 3.18 4.35 13.37
N ILE A 93 2.33 5.35 13.16
CA ILE A 93 1.01 5.14 12.55
C ILE A 93 1.15 5.41 11.05
N LEU A 94 0.88 4.42 10.24
CA LEU A 94 0.78 4.56 8.78
C LEU A 94 -0.70 4.56 8.40
N VAL A 95 -1.12 5.57 7.67
CA VAL A 95 -2.48 5.67 7.13
C VAL A 95 -2.41 5.53 5.61
N GLY A 96 -2.99 4.47 5.09
CA GLY A 96 -2.82 4.12 3.68
C GLY A 96 -3.88 3.14 3.18
N HIS A 97 -3.44 2.11 2.47
CA HIS A 97 -4.32 1.31 1.63
C HIS A 97 -4.06 -0.19 1.80
N GLY A 98 -5.09 -0.97 1.48
CA GLY A 98 -5.08 -2.41 1.73
C GLY A 98 -4.06 -3.19 0.90
N MET A 99 -3.90 -2.88 -0.38
CA MET A 99 -2.98 -3.66 -1.23
C MET A 99 -1.52 -3.45 -0.82
N VAL A 100 -1.13 -2.20 -0.55
CA VAL A 100 0.26 -1.90 -0.17
C VAL A 100 0.61 -2.37 1.23
N PHE A 101 -0.31 -2.32 2.19
CA PHE A 101 -0.05 -2.81 3.55
C PHE A 101 0.16 -4.32 3.62
N ARG A 102 -0.42 -5.09 2.71
CA ARG A 102 -0.15 -6.53 2.55
C ARG A 102 1.31 -6.84 2.18
N CYS A 103 2.07 -5.84 1.75
CA CYS A 103 3.51 -5.97 1.53
C CYS A 103 4.35 -5.93 2.81
N LEU A 104 3.81 -5.39 3.90
CA LEU A 104 4.51 -5.21 5.17
C LEU A 104 4.24 -6.32 6.17
N THR A 105 3.03 -6.85 6.16
CA THR A 105 2.60 -7.94 7.03
C THR A 105 1.50 -8.75 6.35
N TYR A 106 1.33 -10.02 6.75
CA TYR A 106 0.25 -10.83 6.20
C TYR A 106 -1.12 -10.29 6.65
N ILE A 107 -1.94 -9.93 5.66
CA ILE A 107 -3.31 -9.47 5.86
C ILE A 107 -4.18 -10.21 4.85
N GLU A 108 -5.02 -11.12 5.32
CA GLU A 108 -5.93 -11.87 4.44
C GLU A 108 -6.99 -10.95 3.84
N THR A 109 -7.71 -10.25 4.69
CA THR A 109 -8.73 -9.27 4.30
C THR A 109 -8.57 -8.02 5.14
N MET A 110 -8.91 -6.86 4.57
CA MET A 110 -8.83 -5.59 5.28
C MET A 110 -10.10 -4.76 5.01
N ARG A 111 -10.78 -4.38 6.08
CA ARG A 111 -11.95 -3.50 6.01
C ARG A 111 -11.53 -2.02 5.99
N PRO A 112 -12.35 -1.13 5.45
CA PRO A 112 -12.11 0.31 5.59
C PRO A 112 -11.94 0.72 7.06
N ALA A 113 -10.96 1.59 7.32
CA ALA A 113 -10.60 2.08 8.65
C ALA A 113 -10.21 0.99 9.68
N GLU A 114 -9.83 -0.19 9.23
CA GLU A 114 -9.31 -1.24 10.09
C GLU A 114 -7.90 -0.89 10.56
N ILE A 115 -7.62 -1.19 11.83
CA ILE A 115 -6.31 -0.99 12.45
C ILE A 115 -5.62 -2.35 12.57
N ILE A 116 -4.42 -2.45 12.01
CA ILE A 116 -3.57 -3.63 12.12
C ILE A 116 -2.27 -3.24 12.80
N GLU A 117 -1.95 -3.93 13.86
CA GLU A 117 -0.68 -3.75 14.56
C GLU A 117 0.30 -4.82 14.11
N CYS A 118 1.51 -4.40 13.74
CA CYS A 118 2.59 -5.30 13.37
C CYS A 118 3.94 -4.70 13.77
N THR A 119 4.97 -5.54 13.72
CA THR A 119 6.36 -5.10 13.93
C THR A 119 7.12 -5.15 12.60
N TYR A 120 8.07 -4.24 12.45
CA TYR A 120 8.95 -4.21 11.29
C TYR A 120 10.40 -4.01 11.71
N GLN A 121 11.30 -4.74 11.08
CA GLN A 121 12.75 -4.57 11.22
C GLN A 121 13.40 -4.46 9.85
N LYS A 122 14.35 -3.55 9.69
CA LYS A 122 15.16 -3.44 8.47
C LYS A 122 15.79 -4.79 8.12
N GLY A 123 15.68 -5.19 6.85
CA GLY A 123 16.24 -6.45 6.36
C GLY A 123 15.42 -7.70 6.66
N GLN A 124 14.23 -7.58 7.26
CA GLN A 124 13.36 -8.73 7.45
C GLN A 124 12.93 -9.36 6.12
N ALA A 125 12.65 -10.66 6.16
CA ALA A 125 12.12 -11.37 5.00
C ALA A 125 10.74 -10.83 4.57
N GLU A 126 10.43 -10.96 3.29
CA GLU A 126 9.10 -10.63 2.77
C GLU A 126 8.03 -11.57 3.37
N CYS A 127 6.89 -10.98 3.72
CA CYS A 127 5.74 -11.77 4.15
C CYS A 127 5.00 -12.37 2.95
N GLU A 128 4.21 -13.39 3.21
CA GLU A 128 3.24 -13.89 2.22
C GLU A 128 2.26 -12.78 1.85
N TYR A 129 1.94 -12.67 0.55
CA TYR A 129 0.98 -11.69 0.04
C TYR A 129 -0.37 -12.36 -0.20
N SER A 130 -1.43 -11.84 0.40
CA SER A 130 -2.79 -12.31 0.14
C SER A 130 -3.38 -11.64 -1.09
N PHE A 131 -3.83 -12.45 -2.03
CA PHE A 131 -4.54 -12.02 -3.24
C PHE A 131 -6.08 -12.08 -3.08
N THR A 132 -6.54 -12.18 -1.88
CA THR A 132 -7.98 -12.28 -1.58
C THR A 132 -8.70 -10.95 -1.80
#